data_01ba33d7a21a291a79b07bc9f7bd7073
#
_entry.id   01ba33d7a21a291a79b07bc9f7bd7073
#
_cell.length_a   1.000
_cell.length_b   1.000
_cell.length_c   1.000
_cell.angle_alpha   90.00
_cell.angle_beta   90.00
_cell.angle_gamma   90.00
#
_symmetry.space_group_name_H-M   'P 1'
#
loop_
_entity.id
_entity.type
_entity.pdbx_description
1 polymer ?
#
loop_
_entity_poly.entity_id
_entity_poly.type
_entity_poly.pdbx_seq_one_letter_code
_entity_poly.pdbx_strand_id
1 'polypeptide(L)'
;MQRYVLVLSLATVTLTLTASQARAATAEQVCQKGRYYAAAKYASCEQKYVGSVYGSSNGFEQVKFSKCRAKYAASWAKLQEKTTGSGVICDNARFTVNGDGTVTDRLSGLVWEQKTDDASVHDKDNVYTWSASAANAPDGTSFTSFLATLNTAGGCFAGQCDWRLPTRAEAETILAGPFPCSTNPCLDQSSFGPTATGVGTEYWSSTTDIGSPDRAWTLDVDDGEIIFDQKTFTGAARAVRGGL
;
A
#
# COMPACT_ATOMS: atom_id res chain seq x y z
N MET A 1 -47.99 31.58 67.83
CA MET A 1 -47.94 31.68 66.38
C MET A 1 -46.52 32.18 65.97
N GLN A 2 -45.65 31.27 65.59
CA GLN A 2 -44.25 31.58 65.32
C GLN A 2 -44.07 31.56 63.77
N ARG A 3 -43.78 32.76 63.20
CA ARG A 3 -43.59 32.93 61.75
C ARG A 3 -42.12 32.60 61.44
N TYR A 4 -41.89 31.52 60.65
CA TYR A 4 -40.60 31.25 60.04
C TYR A 4 -40.45 32.10 58.77
N VAL A 5 -39.42 32.89 58.73
CA VAL A 5 -39.01 33.61 57.53
C VAL A 5 -37.94 32.70 56.81
N LEU A 6 -38.31 32.24 55.62
CA LEU A 6 -37.42 31.49 54.75
C LEU A 6 -36.58 32.52 53.98
N VAL A 7 -35.25 32.53 54.24
CA VAL A 7 -34.32 33.32 53.45
C VAL A 7 -33.82 32.39 52.30
N LEU A 8 -34.25 32.66 51.08
CA LEU A 8 -33.70 32.02 49.88
C LEU A 8 -32.37 32.73 49.53
N SER A 9 -31.27 32.00 49.70
CA SER A 9 -29.97 32.39 49.14
C SER A 9 -29.92 32.03 47.65
N LEU A 10 -29.94 33.01 46.77
CA LEU A 10 -29.58 32.83 45.35
C LEU A 10 -28.07 32.72 45.23
N ALA A 11 -27.58 31.51 45.02
CA ALA A 11 -26.20 31.30 44.61
C ALA A 11 -26.09 31.59 43.09
N THR A 12 -25.48 32.70 42.75
CA THR A 12 -25.12 33.05 41.38
C THR A 12 -23.93 32.17 40.95
N VAL A 13 -24.21 31.14 40.15
CA VAL A 13 -23.17 30.35 39.49
C VAL A 13 -22.66 31.20 38.32
N THR A 14 -21.50 31.82 38.48
CA THR A 14 -20.76 32.48 37.38
C THR A 14 -20.09 31.40 36.55
N LEU A 15 -20.66 31.08 35.39
CA LEU A 15 -20.06 30.21 34.39
C LEU A 15 -18.93 31.02 33.72
N THR A 16 -17.69 30.81 34.15
CA THR A 16 -16.51 31.31 33.44
C THR A 16 -16.32 30.46 32.19
N LEU A 17 -16.78 30.96 31.05
CA LEU A 17 -16.35 30.45 29.74
C LEU A 17 -14.87 30.75 29.59
N THR A 18 -14.00 29.74 29.86
CA THR A 18 -12.62 29.80 29.43
C THR A 18 -12.62 29.71 27.92
N ALA A 19 -12.36 30.82 27.25
CA ALA A 19 -12.07 30.82 25.81
C ALA A 19 -10.89 29.89 25.60
N SER A 20 -11.14 28.73 25.00
CA SER A 20 -10.10 27.81 24.54
C SER A 20 -9.28 28.59 23.49
N GLN A 21 -8.13 29.09 23.89
CA GLN A 21 -7.19 29.69 22.96
C GLN A 21 -6.85 28.60 21.93
N ALA A 22 -7.20 28.86 20.68
CA ALA A 22 -6.82 28.00 19.57
C ALA A 22 -5.29 27.93 19.52
N ARG A 23 -4.73 26.88 20.09
CA ARG A 23 -3.30 26.66 20.13
C ARG A 23 -2.82 26.45 18.69
N ALA A 24 -1.80 27.19 18.26
CA ALA A 24 -1.22 26.97 16.94
C ALA A 24 -0.85 25.48 16.77
N ALA A 25 -1.16 24.91 15.61
CA ALA A 25 -0.86 23.50 15.34
C ALA A 25 0.62 23.26 15.47
N THR A 26 1.01 22.18 16.14
CA THR A 26 2.42 21.77 16.23
C THR A 26 2.95 21.37 14.86
N ALA A 27 4.28 21.38 14.68
CA ALA A 27 4.91 20.93 13.44
C ALA A 27 4.50 19.48 13.10
N GLU A 28 4.38 18.60 14.12
CA GLU A 28 3.89 17.24 13.95
C GLU A 28 2.43 17.21 13.46
N GLN A 29 1.55 18.00 14.03
CA GLN A 29 0.16 18.11 13.57
C GLN A 29 0.05 18.64 12.13
N VAL A 30 0.92 19.60 11.77
CA VAL A 30 1.02 20.11 10.39
C VAL A 30 1.47 19.01 9.43
N CYS A 31 2.47 18.23 9.84
CA CYS A 31 2.97 17.09 9.08
C CYS A 31 1.88 16.04 8.88
N GLN A 32 1.26 15.57 9.96
CA GLN A 32 0.21 14.55 9.91
C GLN A 32 -0.97 14.98 9.03
N LYS A 33 -1.49 16.19 9.25
CA LYS A 33 -2.56 16.74 8.42
C LYS A 33 -2.17 16.81 6.94
N GLY A 34 -0.97 17.25 6.66
CA GLY A 34 -0.46 17.34 5.29
C GLY A 34 -0.33 15.98 4.62
N ARG A 35 0.10 14.96 5.37
CA ARG A 35 0.17 13.55 4.91
C ARG A 35 -1.19 13.04 4.47
N TYR A 36 -2.22 13.20 5.30
CA TYR A 36 -3.58 12.79 4.95
C TYR A 36 -4.10 13.48 3.70
N TYR A 37 -3.85 14.78 3.53
CA TYR A 37 -4.26 15.50 2.33
C TYR A 37 -3.51 15.05 1.07
N ALA A 38 -2.20 14.80 1.19
CA ALA A 38 -1.39 14.31 0.07
C ALA A 38 -1.87 12.92 -0.36
N ALA A 39 -2.10 12.01 0.58
CA ALA A 39 -2.61 10.67 0.33
C ALA A 39 -4.00 10.69 -0.31
N ALA A 40 -4.94 11.48 0.19
CA ALA A 40 -6.29 11.60 -0.37
C ALA A 40 -6.26 12.13 -1.82
N LYS A 41 -5.41 13.10 -2.12
CA LYS A 41 -5.24 13.62 -3.48
C LYS A 41 -4.61 12.59 -4.41
N TYR A 42 -3.68 11.80 -3.91
CA TYR A 42 -3.05 10.73 -4.67
C TYR A 42 -4.08 9.66 -5.03
N ALA A 43 -4.80 9.13 -4.04
CA ALA A 43 -5.87 8.15 -4.26
C ALA A 43 -6.94 8.66 -5.24
N SER A 44 -7.39 9.92 -5.10
CA SER A 44 -8.33 10.53 -6.04
C SER A 44 -7.75 10.70 -7.45
N CYS A 45 -6.46 10.95 -7.56
CA CYS A 45 -5.77 11.02 -8.85
C CYS A 45 -5.75 9.65 -9.53
N GLU A 46 -5.41 8.61 -8.79
CA GLU A 46 -5.38 7.24 -9.32
C GLU A 46 -6.77 6.75 -9.73
N GLN A 47 -7.80 6.95 -8.91
CA GLN A 47 -9.18 6.57 -9.24
C GLN A 47 -9.69 7.17 -10.55
N LYS A 48 -9.30 8.41 -10.86
CA LYS A 48 -9.61 9.04 -12.15
C LYS A 48 -9.08 8.26 -13.34
N TYR A 49 -7.91 7.67 -13.20
CA TYR A 49 -7.24 6.94 -14.29
C TYR A 49 -7.65 5.48 -14.35
N VAL A 50 -7.91 4.84 -13.21
CA VAL A 50 -8.51 3.49 -13.15
C VAL A 50 -9.83 3.45 -13.92
N GLY A 51 -10.71 4.44 -13.74
CA GLY A 51 -11.97 4.53 -14.49
C GLY A 51 -11.79 4.67 -16.00
N SER A 52 -10.66 5.21 -16.48
CA SER A 52 -10.38 5.35 -17.92
C SER A 52 -9.76 4.10 -18.53
N VAL A 53 -9.09 3.26 -17.74
CA VAL A 53 -8.49 1.99 -18.18
C VAL A 53 -9.56 0.96 -18.51
N TYR A 54 -10.61 0.86 -17.70
CA TYR A 54 -11.74 -0.06 -17.95
C TYR A 54 -12.56 0.29 -19.21
N GLY A 55 -12.35 1.45 -19.81
CA GLY A 55 -13.02 1.90 -21.04
C GLY A 55 -12.15 1.87 -22.30
N SER A 56 -10.87 1.52 -22.21
CA SER A 56 -9.91 1.58 -23.32
C SER A 56 -9.16 0.26 -23.48
N SER A 57 -9.25 -0.33 -24.67
CA SER A 57 -8.51 -1.55 -25.06
C SER A 57 -6.99 -1.35 -25.24
N ASN A 58 -6.47 -0.16 -24.98
CA ASN A 58 -5.05 0.16 -25.11
C ASN A 58 -4.41 0.31 -23.74
N GLY A 59 -3.60 -0.68 -23.33
CA GLY A 59 -2.96 -0.84 -22.03
C GLY A 59 -1.98 0.23 -21.55
N PHE A 60 -2.16 1.51 -21.89
CA PHE A 60 -1.19 2.57 -21.65
C PHE A 60 -1.68 3.66 -20.68
N GLU A 61 -1.82 3.31 -19.39
CA GLU A 61 -2.14 4.32 -18.37
C GLU A 61 -0.99 4.60 -17.38
N GLN A 62 0.16 3.94 -17.52
CA GLN A 62 1.31 4.14 -16.63
C GLN A 62 1.82 5.61 -16.64
N VAL A 63 1.76 6.29 -17.79
CA VAL A 63 2.12 7.71 -17.90
C VAL A 63 1.23 8.63 -17.05
N LYS A 64 -0.03 8.25 -16.82
CA LYS A 64 -0.96 9.03 -15.99
C LYS A 64 -0.71 8.80 -14.51
N PHE A 65 -0.41 7.57 -14.11
CA PHE A 65 0.00 7.25 -12.73
C PHE A 65 1.32 7.95 -12.35
N SER A 66 2.28 8.06 -13.26
CA SER A 66 3.51 8.81 -13.01
C SER A 66 3.26 10.29 -12.67
N LYS A 67 2.25 10.92 -13.29
CA LYS A 67 1.84 12.29 -12.95
C LYS A 67 1.23 12.39 -11.55
N CYS A 68 0.48 11.37 -11.12
CA CYS A 68 -0.05 11.30 -9.76
C CYS A 68 1.09 11.19 -8.75
N ARG A 69 2.06 10.32 -8.98
CA ARG A 69 3.25 10.15 -8.13
C ARG A 69 4.09 11.42 -8.05
N ALA A 70 4.34 12.08 -9.18
CA ALA A 70 5.10 13.34 -9.20
C ALA A 70 4.40 14.43 -8.37
N LYS A 71 3.08 14.56 -8.47
CA LYS A 71 2.29 15.51 -7.65
C LYS A 71 2.33 15.14 -6.16
N TYR A 72 2.31 13.86 -5.84
CA TYR A 72 2.44 13.37 -4.47
C TYR A 72 3.81 13.72 -3.89
N ALA A 73 4.91 13.40 -4.60
CA ALA A 73 6.26 13.73 -4.20
C ALA A 73 6.46 15.25 -3.99
N ALA A 74 5.93 16.07 -4.90
CA ALA A 74 5.97 17.54 -4.77
C ALA A 74 5.18 18.04 -3.55
N SER A 75 4.07 17.39 -3.20
CA SER A 75 3.31 17.72 -1.99
C SER A 75 4.10 17.42 -0.72
N TRP A 76 4.86 16.33 -0.71
CA TRP A 76 5.74 15.95 0.40
C TRP A 76 6.91 16.90 0.57
N ALA A 77 7.60 17.27 -0.52
CA ALA A 77 8.69 18.23 -0.49
C ALA A 77 8.26 19.54 0.17
N LYS A 78 7.06 20.03 -0.17
CA LYS A 78 6.47 21.22 0.46
C LYS A 78 6.15 21.06 1.94
N LEU A 79 5.78 19.84 2.39
CA LEU A 79 5.55 19.57 3.80
C LEU A 79 6.84 19.56 4.60
N GLN A 80 7.89 18.94 4.05
CA GLN A 80 9.21 18.95 4.67
C GLN A 80 9.76 20.37 4.81
N GLU A 81 9.64 21.18 3.77
CA GLU A 81 10.03 22.59 3.82
C GLU A 81 9.32 23.35 4.95
N LYS A 82 8.01 23.13 5.14
CA LYS A 82 7.23 23.77 6.21
C LYS A 82 7.63 23.34 7.62
N THR A 83 8.16 22.14 7.77
CA THR A 83 8.59 21.60 9.07
C THR A 83 10.10 21.74 9.30
N THR A 84 10.85 22.22 8.31
CA THR A 84 12.28 22.52 8.43
C THR A 84 12.53 23.51 9.56
N GLY A 85 13.48 23.20 10.43
CA GLY A 85 13.82 24.02 11.58
C GLY A 85 12.98 23.76 12.84
N SER A 86 11.93 22.96 12.78
CA SER A 86 11.11 22.59 13.94
C SER A 86 11.63 21.38 14.72
N GLY A 87 12.67 20.69 14.21
CA GLY A 87 13.15 19.42 14.74
C GLY A 87 12.24 18.22 14.40
N VAL A 88 11.12 18.47 13.75
CA VAL A 88 10.21 17.43 13.26
C VAL A 88 10.61 17.06 11.83
N ILE A 89 11.12 15.84 11.66
CA ILE A 89 11.28 15.24 10.34
C ILE A 89 9.89 14.77 9.92
N CYS A 90 9.31 15.44 8.93
CA CYS A 90 8.13 14.94 8.27
C CYS A 90 8.57 13.74 7.42
N ASP A 91 8.66 12.58 8.08
CA ASP A 91 9.10 11.35 7.44
C ASP A 91 8.25 11.08 6.20
N ASN A 92 8.89 11.16 5.04
CA ASN A 92 8.27 10.89 3.76
C ASN A 92 8.42 9.41 3.34
N ALA A 93 8.97 8.58 4.21
CA ALA A 93 9.01 7.15 3.95
C ALA A 93 7.57 6.66 3.77
N ARG A 94 7.18 6.46 2.53
CA ARG A 94 5.90 5.86 2.18
C ARG A 94 5.78 4.48 2.81
N PHE A 95 6.89 3.77 2.83
CA PHE A 95 6.98 2.41 3.32
C PHE A 95 7.61 2.39 4.71
N THR A 96 7.05 1.61 5.60
CA THR A 96 7.59 1.33 6.93
C THR A 96 7.89 -0.14 7.05
N VAL A 97 9.14 -0.48 7.27
CA VAL A 97 9.56 -1.85 7.62
C VAL A 97 9.13 -2.11 9.06
N ASN A 98 8.28 -3.13 9.29
CA ASN A 98 7.68 -3.40 10.59
C ASN A 98 8.57 -4.26 11.51
N GLY A 99 9.61 -4.88 10.96
CA GLY A 99 10.54 -5.74 11.72
C GLY A 99 10.04 -7.16 11.94
N ASP A 100 8.88 -7.52 11.41
CA ASP A 100 8.25 -8.84 11.47
C ASP A 100 8.19 -9.53 10.10
N GLY A 101 8.99 -9.07 9.14
CA GLY A 101 8.98 -9.54 7.76
C GLY A 101 7.93 -8.84 6.88
N THR A 102 7.34 -7.77 7.37
CA THR A 102 6.32 -7.02 6.63
C THR A 102 6.67 -5.55 6.43
N VAL A 103 6.03 -4.94 5.44
CA VAL A 103 6.17 -3.53 5.08
C VAL A 103 4.80 -2.88 4.99
N THR A 104 4.56 -1.83 5.75
CA THR A 104 3.32 -1.05 5.66
C THR A 104 3.47 0.06 4.62
N ASP A 105 2.62 0.08 3.61
CA ASP A 105 2.42 1.24 2.75
C ASP A 105 1.48 2.23 3.43
N ARG A 106 2.02 3.31 3.93
CA ARG A 106 1.26 4.35 4.66
C ARG A 106 0.28 5.11 3.78
N LEU A 107 0.41 5.00 2.46
CA LEU A 107 -0.47 5.68 1.51
C LEU A 107 -1.75 4.91 1.28
N SER A 108 -1.65 3.61 1.05
CA SER A 108 -2.78 2.72 0.75
C SER A 108 -3.31 1.98 1.97
N GLY A 109 -2.55 1.93 3.08
CA GLY A 109 -2.84 1.08 4.23
C GLY A 109 -2.59 -0.41 3.98
N LEU A 110 -2.05 -0.76 2.82
CA LEU A 110 -1.66 -2.13 2.51
C LEU A 110 -0.43 -2.54 3.32
N VAL A 111 -0.41 -3.79 3.74
CA VAL A 111 0.74 -4.42 4.35
C VAL A 111 1.26 -5.49 3.39
N TRP A 112 2.54 -5.39 3.05
CA TRP A 112 3.22 -6.22 2.06
C TRP A 112 4.18 -7.18 2.74
N GLU A 113 4.33 -8.36 2.17
CA GLU A 113 5.41 -9.28 2.51
C GLU A 113 6.76 -8.66 2.13
N GLN A 114 7.74 -8.73 3.04
CA GLN A 114 9.15 -8.48 2.75
C GLN A 114 9.80 -9.80 2.32
N LYS A 115 10.47 -9.80 1.17
CA LYS A 115 11.19 -11.01 0.71
C LYS A 115 12.50 -11.20 1.47
N THR A 116 12.94 -12.44 1.50
CA THR A 116 14.22 -12.91 2.06
C THR A 116 15.07 -13.59 1.00
N ASP A 117 16.25 -14.03 1.37
CA ASP A 117 17.16 -14.85 0.56
C ASP A 117 17.69 -15.96 1.49
N ASP A 118 16.80 -16.87 1.91
CA ASP A 118 17.05 -17.84 2.99
C ASP A 118 16.41 -19.22 2.79
N ALA A 119 15.94 -19.50 1.58
CA ALA A 119 15.24 -20.73 1.19
C ALA A 119 13.92 -20.98 1.98
N SER A 120 13.37 -19.98 2.67
CA SER A 120 12.03 -20.05 3.30
C SER A 120 10.91 -19.87 2.28
N VAL A 121 9.65 -19.87 2.74
CA VAL A 121 8.50 -19.50 1.91
C VAL A 121 8.59 -18.06 1.39
N HIS A 122 9.34 -17.21 2.09
CA HIS A 122 9.55 -15.80 1.77
C HIS A 122 10.71 -15.56 0.80
N ASP A 123 11.44 -16.62 0.41
CA ASP A 123 12.60 -16.49 -0.47
C ASP A 123 12.23 -15.87 -1.82
N LYS A 124 13.08 -14.94 -2.26
CA LYS A 124 12.89 -14.19 -3.51
C LYS A 124 12.90 -15.06 -4.77
N ASP A 125 13.62 -16.20 -4.70
CA ASP A 125 13.84 -17.09 -5.85
C ASP A 125 12.74 -18.16 -6.00
N ASN A 126 11.80 -18.21 -5.07
CA ASN A 126 10.65 -19.10 -5.16
C ASN A 126 9.70 -18.68 -6.29
N VAL A 127 9.32 -19.67 -7.10
CA VAL A 127 8.38 -19.49 -8.20
C VAL A 127 7.15 -20.39 -8.04
N TYR A 128 6.02 -19.92 -8.53
CA TYR A 128 4.70 -20.53 -8.32
C TYR A 128 3.84 -20.41 -9.58
N THR A 129 2.97 -21.38 -9.82
CA THR A 129 1.93 -21.28 -10.85
C THR A 129 0.71 -20.54 -10.32
N TRP A 130 0.01 -19.80 -11.18
CA TRP A 130 -1.26 -19.18 -10.84
C TRP A 130 -2.42 -20.20 -10.91
N SER A 131 -2.40 -21.08 -11.92
CA SER A 131 -3.35 -22.18 -12.08
C SER A 131 -2.62 -23.50 -12.25
N ALA A 132 -3.19 -24.57 -11.70
CA ALA A 132 -2.67 -25.92 -11.86
C ALA A 132 -3.01 -26.54 -13.22
N SER A 133 -4.00 -25.97 -13.95
CA SER A 133 -4.48 -26.55 -15.20
C SER A 133 -5.04 -25.47 -16.14
N ALA A 134 -5.36 -25.90 -17.37
CA ALA A 134 -6.05 -25.05 -18.36
C ALA A 134 -7.49 -24.65 -17.96
N ALA A 135 -8.00 -25.09 -16.81
CA ALA A 135 -9.27 -24.63 -16.27
C ALA A 135 -9.22 -23.18 -15.76
N ASN A 136 -8.02 -22.61 -15.65
CA ASN A 136 -7.77 -21.21 -15.30
C ASN A 136 -8.28 -20.80 -13.90
N ALA A 137 -8.56 -21.78 -13.04
CA ALA A 137 -8.94 -21.56 -11.65
C ALA A 137 -7.74 -21.08 -10.82
N PRO A 138 -7.96 -20.34 -9.72
CA PRO A 138 -6.92 -19.93 -8.79
C PRO A 138 -6.52 -21.11 -7.86
N ASP A 139 -6.02 -22.19 -8.45
CA ASP A 139 -5.68 -23.47 -7.82
C ASP A 139 -4.19 -23.85 -7.99
N GLY A 140 -3.39 -22.99 -8.58
CA GLY A 140 -1.96 -23.17 -8.71
C GLY A 140 -1.20 -23.05 -7.38
N THR A 141 0.10 -23.27 -7.44
CA THR A 141 0.96 -23.28 -6.23
C THR A 141 1.05 -21.93 -5.54
N SER A 142 0.73 -20.82 -6.22
CA SER A 142 0.57 -19.49 -5.58
C SER A 142 -0.51 -19.51 -4.49
N PHE A 143 -1.60 -20.26 -4.70
CA PHE A 143 -2.72 -20.33 -3.76
C PHE A 143 -2.60 -21.54 -2.82
N THR A 144 -2.28 -22.73 -3.37
CA THR A 144 -2.31 -23.99 -2.64
C THR A 144 -1.05 -24.28 -1.83
N SER A 145 0.05 -23.58 -2.11
CA SER A 145 1.31 -23.70 -1.39
C SER A 145 1.70 -22.38 -0.73
N PHE A 146 2.01 -21.35 -1.51
CA PHE A 146 2.50 -20.07 -0.99
C PHE A 146 1.50 -19.42 -0.03
N LEU A 147 0.33 -18.99 -0.52
CA LEU A 147 -0.67 -18.34 0.32
C LEU A 147 -1.24 -19.27 1.41
N ALA A 148 -1.39 -20.56 1.11
CA ALA A 148 -1.81 -21.53 2.12
C ALA A 148 -0.84 -21.59 3.31
N THR A 149 0.48 -21.54 3.05
CA THR A 149 1.49 -21.50 4.11
C THR A 149 1.39 -20.23 4.93
N LEU A 150 1.24 -19.07 4.30
CA LEU A 150 1.13 -17.77 5.00
C LEU A 150 -0.13 -17.65 5.85
N ASN A 151 -1.21 -18.36 5.49
CA ASN A 151 -2.51 -18.31 6.13
C ASN A 151 -2.83 -19.54 7.00
N THR A 152 -1.85 -20.41 7.26
CA THR A 152 -2.10 -21.62 8.05
C THR A 152 -2.46 -21.27 9.49
N ALA A 153 -3.63 -21.70 9.92
CA ALA A 153 -4.13 -21.48 11.28
C ALA A 153 -3.16 -22.03 12.35
N GLY A 154 -2.86 -21.21 13.36
CA GLY A 154 -1.92 -21.53 14.43
C GLY A 154 -0.49 -21.02 14.21
N GLY A 155 -0.20 -20.41 13.07
CA GLY A 155 1.12 -19.84 12.73
C GLY A 155 1.08 -18.89 11.54
N CYS A 156 -0.01 -18.13 11.39
CA CYS A 156 -0.14 -17.20 10.28
C CYS A 156 1.01 -16.17 10.25
N PHE A 157 1.45 -15.85 9.04
CA PHE A 157 2.56 -14.92 8.82
C PHE A 157 2.28 -13.56 9.48
N ALA A 158 3.24 -13.09 10.26
CA ALA A 158 3.12 -11.86 11.07
C ALA A 158 1.82 -11.81 11.93
N GLY A 159 1.30 -12.96 12.36
CA GLY A 159 0.08 -13.05 13.15
C GLY A 159 -1.22 -12.77 12.39
N GLN A 160 -1.18 -12.75 11.07
CA GLN A 160 -2.32 -12.41 10.19
C GLN A 160 -2.59 -13.52 9.18
N CYS A 161 -3.87 -13.90 9.00
CA CYS A 161 -4.31 -15.03 8.17
C CYS A 161 -5.12 -14.60 6.94
N ASP A 162 -4.94 -13.37 6.46
CA ASP A 162 -5.67 -12.77 5.34
C ASP A 162 -4.75 -12.35 4.19
N TRP A 163 -3.60 -13.02 4.06
CA TRP A 163 -2.66 -12.81 2.99
C TRP A 163 -3.21 -13.27 1.64
N ARG A 164 -3.01 -12.47 0.63
CA ARG A 164 -3.48 -12.72 -0.75
C ARG A 164 -2.46 -12.23 -1.79
N LEU A 165 -2.63 -12.62 -3.04
CA LEU A 165 -1.95 -11.94 -4.13
C LEU A 165 -2.48 -10.51 -4.27
N PRO A 166 -1.63 -9.54 -4.63
CA PRO A 166 -2.06 -8.19 -4.95
C PRO A 166 -2.93 -8.19 -6.21
N THR A 167 -3.87 -7.28 -6.31
CA THR A 167 -4.45 -6.93 -7.60
C THR A 167 -3.40 -6.26 -8.49
N ARG A 168 -3.62 -6.21 -9.80
CA ARG A 168 -2.75 -5.47 -10.73
C ARG A 168 -2.52 -4.03 -10.25
N ALA A 169 -3.59 -3.33 -9.90
CA ALA A 169 -3.50 -1.94 -9.46
C ALA A 169 -2.69 -1.78 -8.16
N GLU A 170 -2.79 -2.73 -7.23
CA GLU A 170 -1.98 -2.73 -6.02
C GLU A 170 -0.50 -3.00 -6.33
N ALA A 171 -0.20 -3.98 -7.19
CA ALA A 171 1.18 -4.29 -7.61
C ALA A 171 1.88 -3.07 -8.25
N GLU A 172 1.18 -2.33 -9.11
CA GLU A 172 1.70 -1.10 -9.69
C GLU A 172 2.10 -0.05 -8.63
N THR A 173 1.44 -0.04 -7.47
CA THR A 173 1.69 0.99 -6.46
C THR A 173 3.05 0.89 -5.81
N ILE A 174 3.68 -0.27 -5.75
CA ILE A 174 4.98 -0.45 -5.09
C ILE A 174 6.18 -0.17 -6.00
N LEU A 175 5.95 0.08 -7.28
CA LEU A 175 7.02 0.44 -8.21
C LEU A 175 7.73 1.73 -7.79
N ALA A 176 9.04 1.74 -7.89
CA ALA A 176 9.89 2.89 -7.58
C ALA A 176 9.76 4.02 -8.61
N GLY A 177 9.31 3.69 -9.82
CA GLY A 177 9.15 4.66 -10.91
C GLY A 177 8.19 4.17 -12.00
N PRO A 178 7.91 5.01 -13.00
CA PRO A 178 7.13 4.61 -14.17
C PRO A 178 7.98 3.71 -15.09
N PHE A 179 7.30 2.90 -15.88
CA PHE A 179 7.97 2.14 -16.96
C PHE A 179 8.51 3.07 -18.06
N PRO A 180 9.70 2.85 -18.59
CA PRO A 180 10.73 1.99 -17.99
C PRO A 180 11.34 2.63 -16.74
N CYS A 181 11.51 1.82 -15.70
CA CYS A 181 12.07 2.28 -14.45
C CYS A 181 13.56 2.62 -14.61
N SER A 182 14.03 3.60 -13.84
CA SER A 182 15.44 3.98 -13.87
C SER A 182 16.35 3.11 -12.99
N THR A 183 15.75 2.22 -12.21
CA THR A 183 16.46 1.29 -11.30
C THR A 183 16.03 -0.15 -11.59
N ASN A 184 16.95 -1.09 -11.44
CA ASN A 184 16.70 -2.53 -11.47
C ASN A 184 17.17 -3.14 -10.14
N PRO A 185 16.28 -3.75 -9.36
CA PRO A 185 14.84 -3.81 -9.58
C PRO A 185 14.13 -2.46 -9.42
N CYS A 186 12.97 -2.36 -10.05
CA CYS A 186 12.06 -1.20 -9.95
C CYS A 186 11.28 -1.18 -8.62
N LEU A 187 11.93 -1.58 -7.54
CA LEU A 187 11.41 -1.62 -6.18
C LEU A 187 12.44 -1.04 -5.22
N ASP A 188 11.96 -0.43 -4.13
CA ASP A 188 12.83 -0.05 -3.02
C ASP A 188 13.22 -1.29 -2.20
N GLN A 189 14.40 -1.84 -2.48
CA GLN A 189 14.91 -3.02 -1.78
C GLN A 189 15.17 -2.78 -0.29
N SER A 190 15.38 -1.55 0.13
CA SER A 190 15.54 -1.23 1.56
C SER A 190 14.24 -1.46 2.34
N SER A 191 13.11 -1.28 1.69
CA SER A 191 11.79 -1.55 2.27
C SER A 191 11.32 -2.97 1.98
N PHE A 192 11.37 -3.42 0.74
CA PHE A 192 10.75 -4.68 0.31
C PHE A 192 11.66 -5.91 0.41
N GLY A 193 12.91 -5.74 0.82
CA GLY A 193 13.92 -6.79 0.88
C GLY A 193 14.47 -7.17 -0.51
N PRO A 194 15.30 -8.20 -0.57
CA PRO A 194 15.86 -8.66 -1.82
C PRO A 194 14.73 -9.06 -2.78
N THR A 195 14.92 -8.78 -4.06
CA THR A 195 13.91 -9.00 -5.08
C THR A 195 14.57 -9.70 -6.26
N ALA A 196 14.02 -10.85 -6.66
CA ALA A 196 14.50 -11.57 -7.83
C ALA A 196 14.26 -10.74 -9.09
N THR A 197 15.20 -10.78 -10.01
CA THR A 197 15.19 -10.09 -11.29
C THR A 197 15.61 -11.05 -12.41
N GLY A 198 15.27 -10.72 -13.64
CA GLY A 198 15.60 -11.51 -14.82
C GLY A 198 14.39 -12.26 -15.39
N VAL A 199 14.63 -12.98 -16.47
CA VAL A 199 13.58 -13.69 -17.21
C VAL A 199 12.88 -14.73 -16.32
N GLY A 200 11.56 -14.67 -16.25
CA GLY A 200 10.72 -15.61 -15.50
C GLY A 200 10.56 -15.23 -14.02
N THR A 201 10.92 -14.01 -13.63
CA THR A 201 10.77 -13.51 -12.26
C THR A 201 9.65 -12.48 -12.10
N GLU A 202 8.73 -12.45 -13.06
CA GLU A 202 7.54 -11.60 -13.01
C GLU A 202 6.66 -12.01 -11.82
N TYR A 203 6.17 -11.01 -11.08
CA TYR A 203 5.35 -11.22 -9.89
C TYR A 203 3.86 -11.31 -10.23
N TRP A 204 3.23 -12.41 -9.85
CA TRP A 204 1.80 -12.63 -10.06
C TRP A 204 0.92 -11.58 -9.37
N SER A 205 -0.08 -11.09 -10.10
CA SER A 205 -1.26 -10.45 -9.51
C SER A 205 -2.43 -11.44 -9.44
N SER A 206 -3.45 -11.11 -8.63
CA SER A 206 -4.72 -11.86 -8.59
C SER A 206 -5.63 -11.53 -9.78
N THR A 207 -5.26 -10.58 -10.63
CA THR A 207 -6.11 -10.07 -11.70
C THR A 207 -5.95 -10.90 -12.98
N THR A 208 -7.03 -11.55 -13.39
CA THR A 208 -7.13 -12.24 -14.70
C THR A 208 -7.18 -11.20 -15.82
N ASP A 209 -6.55 -11.49 -16.95
CA ASP A 209 -6.78 -10.72 -18.17
C ASP A 209 -8.18 -11.06 -18.74
N ILE A 210 -9.04 -10.05 -18.87
CA ILE A 210 -10.41 -10.21 -19.36
C ILE A 210 -10.44 -10.67 -20.82
N GLY A 211 -9.44 -10.24 -21.61
CA GLY A 211 -9.32 -10.60 -23.03
C GLY A 211 -8.81 -12.03 -23.27
N SER A 212 -8.12 -12.60 -22.28
CA SER A 212 -7.49 -13.90 -22.33
C SER A 212 -7.57 -14.56 -20.94
N PRO A 213 -8.68 -15.24 -20.61
CA PRO A 213 -8.92 -15.79 -19.26
C PRO A 213 -7.91 -16.83 -18.80
N ASP A 214 -7.11 -17.40 -19.70
CA ASP A 214 -5.98 -18.29 -19.44
C ASP A 214 -4.74 -17.54 -18.94
N ARG A 215 -4.79 -16.19 -18.89
CA ARG A 215 -3.69 -15.32 -18.46
C ARG A 215 -4.05 -14.51 -17.24
N ALA A 216 -3.03 -14.20 -16.45
CA ALA A 216 -3.12 -13.26 -15.35
C ALA A 216 -2.07 -12.15 -15.52
N TRP A 217 -2.38 -10.97 -15.01
CA TRP A 217 -1.45 -9.85 -15.01
C TRP A 217 -0.29 -10.12 -14.06
N THR A 218 0.89 -9.73 -14.51
CA THR A 218 2.16 -9.83 -13.77
C THR A 218 2.84 -8.47 -13.75
N LEU A 219 3.73 -8.31 -12.77
CA LEU A 219 4.61 -7.17 -12.62
C LEU A 219 6.03 -7.61 -12.91
N ASP A 220 6.60 -7.13 -14.01
CA ASP A 220 8.04 -7.21 -14.25
C ASP A 220 8.74 -6.16 -13.38
N VAL A 221 9.52 -6.62 -12.42
CA VAL A 221 10.23 -5.72 -11.49
C VAL A 221 11.57 -5.26 -12.04
N ASP A 222 12.05 -5.76 -13.16
CA ASP A 222 13.31 -5.32 -13.75
C ASP A 222 13.21 -3.89 -14.24
N ASP A 223 12.10 -3.57 -14.88
CA ASP A 223 11.88 -2.24 -15.47
C ASP A 223 10.53 -1.61 -15.12
N GLY A 224 9.68 -2.34 -14.39
CA GLY A 224 8.36 -1.89 -13.95
C GLY A 224 7.27 -2.08 -14.99
N GLU A 225 7.47 -2.93 -16.00
CA GLU A 225 6.44 -3.24 -16.96
C GLU A 225 5.33 -4.09 -16.35
N ILE A 226 4.10 -3.79 -16.70
CA ILE A 226 2.94 -4.62 -16.37
C ILE A 226 2.56 -5.41 -17.62
N ILE A 227 2.79 -6.70 -17.58
CA ILE A 227 2.50 -7.63 -18.66
C ILE A 227 1.49 -8.69 -18.19
N PHE A 228 1.25 -9.70 -18.97
CA PHE A 228 0.42 -10.83 -18.58
C PHE A 228 1.04 -12.13 -19.08
N ASP A 229 0.93 -13.16 -18.26
CA ASP A 229 1.43 -14.49 -18.57
C ASP A 229 0.38 -15.57 -18.48
N GLN A 230 0.66 -16.72 -19.12
CA GLN A 230 -0.21 -17.87 -18.98
C GLN A 230 -0.21 -18.37 -17.53
N LYS A 231 -1.37 -18.56 -16.96
CA LYS A 231 -1.56 -18.96 -15.56
C LYS A 231 -0.89 -20.27 -15.17
N THR A 232 -0.57 -21.10 -16.15
CA THR A 232 0.17 -22.37 -15.95
C THR A 232 1.67 -22.20 -15.93
N PHE A 233 2.20 -21.06 -16.31
CA PHE A 233 3.63 -20.76 -16.20
C PHE A 233 4.00 -20.48 -14.74
N THR A 234 5.29 -20.55 -14.47
CA THR A 234 5.82 -20.19 -13.14
C THR A 234 6.24 -18.73 -13.12
N GLY A 235 5.90 -18.03 -12.06
CA GLY A 235 6.32 -16.65 -11.78
C GLY A 235 6.51 -16.47 -10.28
N ALA A 236 7.16 -15.39 -9.89
CA ALA A 236 7.34 -15.03 -8.50
C ALA A 236 6.00 -14.62 -7.84
N ALA A 237 5.96 -14.64 -6.52
CA ALA A 237 4.80 -14.17 -5.78
C ALA A 237 5.24 -13.29 -4.60
N ARG A 238 4.48 -12.22 -4.34
CA ARG A 238 4.60 -11.38 -3.15
C ARG A 238 3.22 -11.16 -2.57
N ALA A 239 3.06 -11.49 -1.31
CA ALA A 239 1.77 -11.39 -0.65
C ALA A 239 1.48 -9.95 -0.19
N VAL A 240 0.19 -9.64 -0.12
CA VAL A 240 -0.34 -8.40 0.42
C VAL A 240 -1.56 -8.67 1.27
N ARG A 241 -1.84 -7.81 2.24
CA ARG A 241 -3.06 -7.85 3.04
C ARG A 241 -3.58 -6.44 3.33
N GLY A 242 -4.80 -6.36 3.88
CA GLY A 242 -5.44 -5.08 4.16
C GLY A 242 -5.87 -4.36 2.89
N GLY A 243 -5.91 -3.06 2.95
CA GLY A 243 -6.51 -2.17 1.96
C GLY A 243 -7.88 -1.70 2.41
N LEU A 244 -8.29 -0.52 1.96
CA LEU A 244 -9.60 0.09 2.25
C LEU A 244 -10.69 -0.45 1.33
#